data_4d307537b9ea768288123f0f63eb8705
#
_entry.id   4d307537b9ea768288123f0f63eb8705
#
_cell.length_a   1.000
_cell.length_b   1.000
_cell.length_c   1.000
_cell.angle_alpha   90.00
_cell.angle_beta   90.00
_cell.angle_gamma   90.00
#
_symmetry.space_group_name_H-M   'P 1'
#
loop_
_entity.id
_entity.type
_entity.pdbx_description
1 polymer ?
#
loop_
_entity_poly.entity_id
_entity_poly.type
_entity_poly.pdbx_seq_one_letter_code
_entity_poly.pdbx_strand_id
1 'polypeptide(L)'
;MFLNILNDAEKTAFLQLAMICAKADGVIREEENEVLQAYCDEMDIQMPKFGAKIDYIIECFDNEKEKYNREIEEIFSNFSKVRTIDVNTGRAMEKEPLNGDALIMKLAGRARLCNTLKIAYFELIALIYSDGEVPPIEADILRRFEPDLKTKELENLAISLTNQLNFVKTIELLNARSK
;
A
#
# COMPACT_ATOMS: atom_id res chain seq x y z
N MET A 1 11.54 -6.52 1.08
CA MET A 1 10.11 -6.29 1.17
C MET A 1 9.68 -6.52 2.60
N PHE A 2 8.64 -5.83 3.10
CA PHE A 2 8.26 -5.82 4.52
C PHE A 2 6.76 -6.02 4.73
N LEU A 3 6.06 -6.51 3.69
CA LEU A 3 4.61 -6.67 3.70
C LEU A 3 4.12 -7.79 4.63
N ASN A 4 4.98 -8.75 4.95
CA ASN A 4 4.69 -9.86 5.86
C ASN A 4 4.36 -9.42 7.30
N ILE A 5 4.78 -8.20 7.71
CA ILE A 5 4.50 -7.66 9.05
C ILE A 5 3.15 -6.94 9.16
N LEU A 6 2.46 -6.73 8.05
CA LEU A 6 1.11 -6.19 8.02
C LEU A 6 0.11 -7.20 8.60
N ASN A 7 -0.91 -6.71 9.30
CA ASN A 7 -2.05 -7.56 9.68
C ASN A 7 -3.02 -7.75 8.50
N ASP A 8 -4.00 -8.65 8.61
CA ASP A 8 -4.90 -9.00 7.52
C ASP A 8 -5.69 -7.82 6.95
N ALA A 9 -6.10 -6.88 7.80
CA ALA A 9 -6.80 -5.67 7.34
C ALA A 9 -5.85 -4.73 6.58
N GLU A 10 -4.63 -4.55 7.08
CA GLU A 10 -3.57 -3.76 6.46
C GLU A 10 -3.11 -4.38 5.13
N LYS A 11 -2.96 -5.70 5.06
CA LYS A 11 -2.65 -6.44 3.82
C LYS A 11 -3.73 -6.22 2.77
N THR A 12 -5.01 -6.34 3.18
CA THR A 12 -6.15 -6.13 2.28
C THR A 12 -6.19 -4.68 1.77
N ALA A 13 -5.99 -3.70 2.65
CA ALA A 13 -5.95 -2.30 2.27
C ALA A 13 -4.79 -1.98 1.32
N PHE A 14 -3.60 -2.50 1.63
CA PHE A 14 -2.43 -2.34 0.77
C PHE A 14 -2.68 -2.89 -0.64
N LEU A 15 -3.20 -4.13 -0.76
CA LEU A 15 -3.49 -4.72 -2.07
C LEU A 15 -4.57 -3.96 -2.84
N GLN A 16 -5.58 -3.43 -2.17
CA GLN A 16 -6.56 -2.58 -2.84
C GLN A 16 -5.90 -1.34 -3.45
N LEU A 17 -5.02 -0.64 -2.71
CA LEU A 17 -4.28 0.50 -3.23
C LEU A 17 -3.35 0.08 -4.37
N ALA A 18 -2.58 -1.00 -4.21
CA ALA A 18 -1.68 -1.51 -5.23
C ALA A 18 -2.43 -1.88 -6.53
N MET A 19 -3.60 -2.53 -6.43
CA MET A 19 -4.41 -2.85 -7.61
C MET A 19 -5.04 -1.62 -8.27
N ILE A 20 -5.40 -0.58 -7.51
CA ILE A 20 -5.87 0.69 -8.08
C ILE A 20 -4.72 1.33 -8.87
N CYS A 21 -3.51 1.36 -8.33
CA CYS A 21 -2.35 1.89 -9.00
C CYS A 21 -2.02 1.06 -10.26
N ALA A 22 -1.88 -0.25 -10.14
CA ALA A 22 -1.57 -1.11 -11.30
C ALA A 22 -2.63 -1.07 -12.42
N LYS A 23 -3.85 -0.63 -12.13
CA LYS A 23 -4.94 -0.51 -13.12
C LYS A 23 -5.26 0.94 -13.48
N ALA A 24 -4.45 1.90 -13.07
CA ALA A 24 -4.70 3.33 -13.23
C ALA A 24 -4.84 3.76 -14.69
N ASP A 25 -4.18 3.08 -15.61
CA ASP A 25 -4.26 3.29 -17.06
C ASP A 25 -5.34 2.43 -17.76
N GLY A 26 -6.10 1.63 -17.00
CA GLY A 26 -7.20 0.77 -17.45
C GLY A 26 -6.82 -0.69 -17.70
N VAL A 27 -5.54 -1.05 -17.73
CA VAL A 27 -5.06 -2.41 -18.02
C VAL A 27 -3.91 -2.76 -17.06
N ILE A 28 -4.01 -3.88 -16.36
CA ILE A 28 -2.88 -4.41 -15.59
C ILE A 28 -1.92 -5.10 -16.55
N ARG A 29 -0.69 -4.62 -16.64
CA ARG A 29 0.36 -5.21 -17.48
C ARG A 29 0.93 -6.48 -16.83
N GLU A 30 1.66 -7.28 -17.60
CA GLU A 30 2.24 -8.54 -17.11
C GLU A 30 3.25 -8.26 -15.99
N GLU A 31 4.08 -7.24 -16.12
CA GLU A 31 5.07 -6.82 -15.13
C GLU A 31 4.41 -6.37 -13.81
N GLU A 32 3.31 -5.64 -13.88
CA GLU A 32 2.55 -5.21 -12.70
C GLU A 32 1.86 -6.40 -12.03
N ASN A 33 1.34 -7.33 -12.80
CA ASN A 33 0.73 -8.56 -12.28
C ASN A 33 1.77 -9.43 -11.57
N GLU A 34 3.00 -9.52 -12.09
CA GLU A 34 4.11 -10.21 -11.41
C GLU A 34 4.45 -9.56 -10.08
N VAL A 35 4.49 -8.21 -10.02
CA VAL A 35 4.74 -7.48 -8.77
C VAL A 35 3.61 -7.70 -7.77
N LEU A 36 2.35 -7.62 -8.20
CA LEU A 36 1.20 -7.89 -7.35
C LEU A 36 1.21 -9.33 -6.82
N GLN A 37 1.59 -10.31 -7.65
CA GLN A 37 1.73 -11.69 -7.21
C GLN A 37 2.86 -11.84 -6.19
N ALA A 38 4.01 -11.19 -6.39
CA ALA A 38 5.11 -11.19 -5.43
C ALA A 38 4.69 -10.57 -4.08
N TYR A 39 3.83 -9.54 -4.08
CA TYR A 39 3.26 -8.99 -2.85
C TYR A 39 2.34 -10.00 -2.14
N CYS A 40 1.51 -10.71 -2.88
CA CYS A 40 0.64 -11.75 -2.33
C CYS A 40 1.45 -12.89 -1.71
N ASP A 41 2.50 -13.34 -2.41
CA ASP A 41 3.39 -14.42 -1.94
C ASP A 41 4.13 -14.00 -0.66
N GLU A 42 4.63 -12.75 -0.59
CA GLU A 42 5.28 -12.24 0.63
C GLU A 42 4.33 -12.15 1.82
N MET A 43 3.08 -11.80 1.57
CA MET A 43 2.04 -11.67 2.60
C MET A 43 1.41 -13.01 2.97
N ASP A 44 1.76 -14.11 2.29
CA ASP A 44 1.16 -15.44 2.43
C ASP A 44 -0.38 -15.40 2.25
N ILE A 45 -0.83 -14.74 1.19
CA ILE A 45 -2.25 -14.64 0.83
C ILE A 45 -2.46 -14.93 -0.65
N GLN A 46 -3.67 -15.39 -0.99
CA GLN A 46 -4.06 -15.52 -2.39
C GLN A 46 -4.44 -14.16 -2.98
N MET A 47 -4.15 -13.96 -4.27
CA MET A 47 -4.58 -12.76 -5.00
C MET A 47 -6.10 -12.58 -4.89
N PRO A 48 -6.56 -11.48 -4.27
CA PRO A 48 -7.99 -11.25 -4.08
C PRO A 48 -8.69 -10.85 -5.38
N LYS A 49 -9.98 -11.18 -5.49
CA LYS A 49 -10.82 -10.80 -6.63
C LYS A 49 -11.51 -9.45 -6.37
N PHE A 50 -10.75 -8.36 -6.44
CA PHE A 50 -11.31 -7.01 -6.25
C PHE A 50 -11.88 -6.36 -7.52
N GLY A 51 -11.82 -7.02 -8.70
CA GLY A 51 -11.99 -6.44 -10.02
C GLY A 51 -13.09 -5.36 -10.12
N ALA A 52 -14.35 -5.74 -9.83
CA ALA A 52 -15.47 -4.79 -9.94
C ALA A 52 -15.38 -3.61 -8.95
N LYS A 53 -14.84 -3.80 -7.75
CA LYS A 53 -14.65 -2.71 -6.77
C LYS A 53 -13.55 -1.76 -7.21
N ILE A 54 -12.46 -2.27 -7.75
CA ILE A 54 -11.35 -1.46 -8.27
C ILE A 54 -11.81 -0.63 -9.46
N ASP A 55 -12.50 -1.26 -10.42
CA ASP A 55 -13.06 -0.57 -11.58
C ASP A 55 -13.99 0.58 -11.18
N TYR A 56 -14.88 0.33 -10.22
CA TYR A 56 -15.76 1.36 -9.69
C TYR A 56 -14.99 2.53 -9.06
N ILE A 57 -13.94 2.26 -8.28
CA ILE A 57 -13.13 3.31 -7.65
C ILE A 57 -12.41 4.16 -8.70
N ILE A 58 -11.84 3.53 -9.74
CA ILE A 58 -11.17 4.23 -10.85
C ILE A 58 -12.17 5.09 -11.62
N GLU A 59 -13.36 4.55 -11.94
CA GLU A 59 -14.42 5.31 -12.61
C GLU A 59 -14.88 6.52 -11.78
N CYS A 60 -14.98 6.36 -10.45
CA CYS A 60 -15.32 7.46 -9.55
C CYS A 60 -14.26 8.55 -9.50
N PHE A 61 -12.98 8.24 -9.73
CA PHE A 61 -11.91 9.24 -9.75
C PHE A 61 -12.17 10.34 -10.76
N ASP A 62 -12.60 9.98 -11.95
CA ASP A 62 -12.86 10.91 -13.05
C ASP A 62 -14.25 11.56 -12.98
N ASN A 63 -15.26 10.82 -12.53
CA ASN A 63 -16.66 11.20 -12.66
C ASN A 63 -17.32 11.66 -11.35
N GLU A 64 -16.94 11.10 -10.20
CA GLU A 64 -17.62 11.29 -8.91
C GLU A 64 -16.59 11.41 -7.75
N LYS A 65 -15.82 12.49 -7.73
CA LYS A 65 -14.70 12.69 -6.80
C LYS A 65 -15.05 12.50 -5.32
N GLU A 66 -16.27 12.85 -4.90
CA GLU A 66 -16.72 12.65 -3.50
C GLU A 66 -16.86 11.16 -3.15
N LYS A 67 -17.36 10.34 -4.09
CA LYS A 67 -17.44 8.89 -3.90
C LYS A 67 -16.06 8.27 -3.87
N TYR A 68 -15.21 8.64 -4.82
CA TYR A 68 -13.81 8.23 -4.82
C TYR A 68 -13.13 8.53 -3.48
N ASN A 69 -13.23 9.76 -2.99
CA ASN A 69 -12.63 10.16 -1.71
C ASN A 69 -13.10 9.28 -0.56
N ARG A 70 -14.40 8.97 -0.49
CA ARG A 70 -14.97 8.11 0.55
C ARG A 70 -14.42 6.68 0.49
N GLU A 71 -14.35 6.09 -0.70
CA GLU A 71 -13.81 4.74 -0.88
C GLU A 71 -12.32 4.67 -0.50
N ILE A 72 -11.52 5.66 -0.91
CA ILE A 72 -10.11 5.72 -0.55
C ILE A 72 -9.92 5.94 0.96
N GLU A 73 -10.70 6.82 1.58
CA GLU A 73 -10.68 7.03 3.04
C GLU A 73 -11.04 5.75 3.79
N GLU A 74 -12.02 4.97 3.31
CA GLU A 74 -12.35 3.68 3.88
C GLU A 74 -11.16 2.70 3.81
N ILE A 75 -10.47 2.65 2.68
CA ILE A 75 -9.27 1.81 2.53
C ILE A 75 -8.19 2.27 3.52
N PHE A 76 -7.88 3.58 3.57
CA PHE A 76 -6.88 4.13 4.49
C PHE A 76 -7.24 3.90 5.97
N SER A 77 -8.53 3.92 6.32
CA SER A 77 -8.98 3.65 7.69
C SER A 77 -8.59 2.25 8.17
N ASN A 78 -8.38 1.29 7.27
CA ASN A 78 -7.96 -0.06 7.63
C ASN A 78 -6.51 -0.15 8.11
N PHE A 79 -5.65 0.83 7.76
CA PHE A 79 -4.31 0.94 8.35
C PHE A 79 -4.35 1.46 9.80
N SER A 80 -5.38 2.21 10.19
CA SER A 80 -5.52 2.81 11.52
C SER A 80 -6.32 1.98 12.52
N LYS A 81 -6.95 0.89 12.09
CA LYS A 81 -7.73 0.00 12.97
C LYS A 81 -6.80 -0.81 13.87
N VAL A 82 -6.36 -0.20 14.98
CA VAL A 82 -5.74 -0.94 16.08
C VAL A 82 -6.82 -1.83 16.69
N ARG A 83 -6.83 -3.12 16.34
CA ARG A 83 -7.63 -4.10 17.08
C ARG A 83 -6.97 -4.32 18.43
N THR A 84 -7.44 -3.65 19.47
CA THR A 84 -7.19 -4.05 20.84
C THR A 84 -7.90 -5.38 21.07
N ILE A 85 -7.13 -6.47 21.12
CA ILE A 85 -7.65 -7.79 21.48
C ILE A 85 -7.59 -7.85 23.01
N ASP A 86 -8.73 -8.07 23.66
CA ASP A 86 -8.75 -8.44 25.07
C ASP A 86 -8.07 -9.80 25.23
N VAL A 87 -6.94 -9.78 25.92
CA VAL A 87 -6.07 -10.95 26.12
C VAL A 87 -6.81 -12.09 26.88
N ASN A 88 -7.88 -11.77 27.63
CA ASN A 88 -8.63 -12.74 28.43
C ASN A 88 -9.81 -13.37 27.65
N THR A 89 -10.39 -12.66 26.68
CA THR A 89 -11.60 -13.13 25.99
C THR A 89 -11.41 -13.37 24.49
N GLY A 90 -10.27 -12.96 23.90
CA GLY A 90 -10.01 -13.07 22.47
C GLY A 90 -10.94 -12.24 21.58
N ARG A 91 -11.74 -11.33 22.16
CA ARG A 91 -12.69 -10.48 21.44
C ARG A 91 -12.12 -9.08 21.21
N ALA A 92 -12.39 -8.53 20.03
CA ALA A 92 -12.07 -7.13 19.72
C ALA A 92 -12.87 -6.20 20.64
N MET A 93 -12.20 -5.31 21.36
CA MET A 93 -12.85 -4.30 22.22
C MET A 93 -12.71 -2.90 21.61
N GLU A 94 -13.86 -2.26 21.41
CA GLU A 94 -13.99 -0.83 21.17
C GLU A 94 -14.16 -0.10 22.52
N LYS A 95 -13.11 0.04 23.31
CA LYS A 95 -13.16 0.90 24.51
C LYS A 95 -11.93 1.78 24.58
N GLU A 96 -12.16 3.10 24.70
CA GLU A 96 -11.12 4.05 25.06
C GLU A 96 -10.65 3.78 26.50
N PRO A 97 -9.35 3.56 26.73
CA PRO A 97 -8.82 3.40 28.07
C PRO A 97 -8.68 4.77 28.77
N LEU A 98 -9.10 4.82 30.02
CA LEU A 98 -9.23 6.03 30.85
C LEU A 98 -8.09 6.22 31.86
N ASN A 99 -6.80 5.95 31.55
CA ASN A 99 -5.69 6.21 32.49
C ASN A 99 -4.34 6.40 31.77
N GLY A 100 -3.26 6.67 32.50
CA GLY A 100 -1.90 6.92 31.99
C GLY A 100 -1.37 5.87 31.00
N ASP A 101 -1.80 4.61 31.13
CA ASP A 101 -1.53 3.54 30.14
C ASP A 101 -2.14 3.85 28.77
N ALA A 102 -3.20 4.67 28.71
CA ALA A 102 -3.84 5.13 27.49
C ALA A 102 -2.92 6.00 26.64
N LEU A 103 -2.08 6.82 27.26
CA LEU A 103 -1.12 7.65 26.55
C LEU A 103 -0.02 6.79 25.92
N ILE A 104 0.47 5.80 26.64
CA ILE A 104 1.49 4.85 26.14
C ILE A 104 0.91 4.02 25.00
N MET A 105 -0.31 3.49 25.14
CA MET A 105 -1.00 2.77 24.07
C MET A 105 -1.28 3.64 22.85
N LYS A 106 -1.65 4.90 23.04
CA LYS A 106 -1.87 5.87 21.96
C LYS A 106 -0.58 6.22 21.23
N LEU A 107 0.53 6.36 21.95
CA LEU A 107 1.86 6.59 21.37
C LEU A 107 2.37 5.34 20.64
N ALA A 108 2.21 4.16 21.21
CA ALA A 108 2.56 2.89 20.57
C ALA A 108 1.71 2.63 19.32
N GLY A 109 0.42 2.93 19.36
CA GLY A 109 -0.49 2.85 18.23
C GLY A 109 -0.10 3.81 17.10
N ARG A 110 0.28 5.04 17.42
CA ARG A 110 0.79 6.02 16.44
C ARG A 110 2.11 5.58 15.81
N ALA A 111 3.04 5.06 16.61
CA ALA A 111 4.32 4.58 16.11
C ALA A 111 4.12 3.38 15.16
N ARG A 112 3.22 2.46 15.51
CA ARG A 112 2.85 1.33 14.64
C ARG A 112 2.21 1.79 13.35
N LEU A 113 1.21 2.66 13.40
CA LEU A 113 0.55 3.23 12.22
C LEU A 113 1.56 3.90 11.29
N CYS A 114 2.46 4.70 11.84
CA CYS A 114 3.50 5.36 11.07
C CYS A 114 4.41 4.34 10.34
N ASN A 115 4.77 3.23 10.99
CA ASN A 115 5.58 2.19 10.36
C ASN A 115 4.81 1.43 9.27
N THR A 116 3.56 1.07 9.51
CA THR A 116 2.68 0.42 8.52
C THR A 116 2.50 1.27 7.29
N LEU A 117 2.20 2.57 7.47
CA LEU A 117 2.07 3.52 6.37
C LEU A 117 3.38 3.72 5.60
N LYS A 118 4.54 3.73 6.29
CA LYS A 118 5.85 3.80 5.61
C LYS A 118 6.10 2.60 4.71
N ILE A 119 5.75 1.40 5.18
CA ILE A 119 5.90 0.17 4.40
C ILE A 119 4.98 0.22 3.18
N ALA A 120 3.69 0.50 3.39
CA ALA A 120 2.74 0.59 2.30
C ALA A 120 3.15 1.65 1.26
N TYR A 121 3.57 2.82 1.71
CA TYR A 121 4.05 3.90 0.84
C TYR A 121 5.27 3.48 0.04
N PHE A 122 6.27 2.87 0.69
CA PHE A 122 7.52 2.46 0.06
C PHE A 122 7.29 1.42 -1.04
N GLU A 123 6.47 0.40 -0.77
CA GLU A 123 6.17 -0.65 -1.73
C GLU A 123 5.28 -0.13 -2.88
N LEU A 124 4.33 0.79 -2.59
CA LEU A 124 3.52 1.43 -3.64
C LEU A 124 4.37 2.28 -4.59
N ILE A 125 5.35 3.03 -4.07
CA ILE A 125 6.27 3.79 -4.93
C ILE A 125 7.06 2.84 -5.83
N ALA A 126 7.54 1.71 -5.32
CA ALA A 126 8.26 0.74 -6.13
C ALA A 126 7.41 0.20 -7.29
N LEU A 127 6.11 -0.01 -7.06
CA LEU A 127 5.15 -0.41 -8.11
C LEU A 127 4.93 0.74 -9.11
N ILE A 128 4.56 1.93 -8.64
CA ILE A 128 4.21 3.09 -9.45
C ILE A 128 5.36 3.54 -10.35
N TYR A 129 6.59 3.60 -9.83
CA TYR A 129 7.75 4.02 -10.61
C TYR A 129 8.38 2.89 -11.44
N SER A 130 7.75 1.72 -11.53
CA SER A 130 8.28 0.59 -12.32
C SER A 130 8.29 0.87 -13.83
N ASP A 131 7.35 1.66 -14.33
CA ASP A 131 7.23 2.04 -15.74
C ASP A 131 7.68 3.49 -16.02
N GLY A 132 7.88 4.31 -14.97
CA GLY A 132 8.38 5.69 -15.08
C GLY A 132 7.31 6.74 -15.36
N GLU A 133 6.03 6.37 -15.45
CA GLU A 133 4.89 7.28 -15.56
C GLU A 133 4.09 7.26 -14.25
N VAL A 134 3.51 8.39 -13.86
CA VAL A 134 2.69 8.52 -12.64
C VAL A 134 1.34 9.12 -13.01
N PRO A 135 0.32 8.30 -13.31
CA PRO A 135 -1.04 8.76 -13.56
C PRO A 135 -1.61 9.61 -12.42
N PRO A 136 -2.58 10.48 -12.69
CA PRO A 136 -3.16 11.39 -11.69
C PRO A 136 -3.75 10.69 -10.46
N ILE A 137 -4.33 9.51 -10.62
CA ILE A 137 -4.91 8.72 -9.52
C ILE A 137 -3.82 8.18 -8.59
N GLU A 138 -2.69 7.75 -9.11
CA GLU A 138 -1.53 7.31 -8.33
C GLU A 138 -0.91 8.46 -7.54
N ALA A 139 -0.74 9.61 -8.19
CA ALA A 139 -0.28 10.83 -7.52
C ALA A 139 -1.23 11.24 -6.38
N ASP A 140 -2.56 11.09 -6.55
CA ASP A 140 -3.55 11.36 -5.50
C ASP A 140 -3.41 10.37 -4.34
N ILE A 141 -3.23 9.09 -4.62
CA ILE A 141 -3.01 8.06 -3.58
C ILE A 141 -1.73 8.35 -2.81
N LEU A 142 -0.61 8.60 -3.46
CA LEU A 142 0.66 8.91 -2.80
C LEU A 142 0.55 10.16 -1.91
N ARG A 143 -0.15 11.19 -2.36
CA ARG A 143 -0.35 12.43 -1.59
C ARG A 143 -1.12 12.20 -0.29
N ARG A 144 -1.97 11.19 -0.21
CA ARG A 144 -2.73 10.87 1.01
C ARG A 144 -1.88 10.32 2.16
N PHE A 145 -0.67 9.89 1.86
CA PHE A 145 0.31 9.52 2.90
C PHE A 145 1.05 10.71 3.50
N GLU A 146 1.09 11.86 2.82
CA GLU A 146 1.87 13.05 3.23
C GLU A 146 1.55 13.57 4.65
N PRO A 147 0.28 13.61 5.10
CA PRO A 147 -0.04 14.12 6.43
C PRO A 147 0.64 13.35 7.57
N ASP A 148 0.89 12.06 7.36
CA ASP A 148 1.39 11.15 8.39
C ASP A 148 2.88 10.80 8.21
N LEU A 149 3.45 11.08 7.04
CA LEU A 149 4.80 10.68 6.68
C LEU A 149 5.63 11.84 6.12
N LYS A 150 6.93 11.79 6.37
CA LYS A 150 7.94 12.58 5.63
C LYS A 150 8.21 11.89 4.29
N THR A 151 7.26 11.98 3.38
CA THR A 151 7.21 11.20 2.14
C THR A 151 8.40 11.41 1.24
N LYS A 152 8.94 12.64 1.14
CA LYS A 152 10.01 12.99 0.19
C LYS A 152 11.30 12.18 0.39
N GLU A 153 11.67 11.87 1.63
CA GLU A 153 12.87 11.05 1.90
C GLU A 153 12.64 9.59 1.50
N LEU A 154 11.45 9.06 1.78
CA LEU A 154 11.06 7.69 1.41
C LEU A 154 10.91 7.54 -0.10
N GLU A 155 10.35 8.53 -0.77
CA GLU A 155 10.22 8.59 -2.22
C GLU A 155 11.58 8.54 -2.91
N ASN A 156 12.51 9.40 -2.51
CA ASN A 156 13.85 9.41 -3.06
C ASN A 156 14.57 8.06 -2.86
N LEU A 157 14.39 7.42 -1.71
CA LEU A 157 14.97 6.12 -1.43
C LEU A 157 14.34 5.03 -2.32
N ALA A 158 13.01 5.00 -2.42
CA ALA A 158 12.31 4.01 -3.22
C ALA A 158 12.66 4.11 -4.71
N ILE A 159 12.64 5.33 -5.26
CA ILE A 159 13.05 5.60 -6.66
C ILE A 159 14.50 5.16 -6.90
N SER A 160 15.41 5.46 -5.97
CA SER A 160 16.81 5.06 -6.09
C SER A 160 16.97 3.53 -6.13
N LEU A 161 16.24 2.81 -5.28
CA LEU A 161 16.27 1.34 -5.26
C LEU A 161 15.63 0.73 -6.51
N THR A 162 14.52 1.28 -6.97
CA THR A 162 13.86 0.82 -8.22
C THR A 162 14.78 1.00 -9.42
N ASN A 163 15.46 2.15 -9.53
CA ASN A 163 16.42 2.40 -10.59
C ASN A 163 17.62 1.43 -10.55
N GLN A 164 18.09 1.08 -9.35
CA GLN A 164 19.17 0.08 -9.22
C GLN A 164 18.72 -1.31 -9.65
N LEU A 165 17.50 -1.74 -9.28
CA LEU A 165 16.94 -3.02 -9.69
C LEU A 165 16.73 -3.10 -11.20
N ASN A 166 16.22 -2.05 -11.82
CA ASN A 166 16.05 -1.97 -13.28
C ASN A 166 17.39 -2.01 -14.01
N PHE A 167 18.43 -1.37 -13.46
CA PHE A 167 19.78 -1.45 -14.00
C PHE A 167 20.35 -2.87 -13.98
N VAL A 168 20.16 -3.60 -12.86
CA VAL A 168 20.61 -5.01 -12.74
C VAL A 168 19.88 -5.89 -13.75
N LYS A 169 18.54 -5.77 -13.86
CA LYS A 169 17.74 -6.50 -14.85
C LYS A 169 18.22 -6.24 -16.29
N THR A 170 18.56 -4.98 -16.59
CA THR A 170 19.05 -4.61 -17.92
C THR A 170 20.41 -5.29 -18.22
N ILE A 171 21.33 -5.35 -17.25
CA ILE A 171 22.60 -6.05 -17.39
C ILE A 171 22.39 -7.56 -17.63
N GLU A 172 21.49 -8.18 -16.87
CA GLU A 172 21.16 -9.60 -17.01
C GLU A 172 20.62 -9.92 -18.41
N LEU A 173 19.71 -9.09 -18.93
CA LEU A 173 19.20 -9.22 -20.31
C LEU A 173 20.27 -9.04 -21.37
N LEU A 174 21.20 -8.12 -21.20
CA LEU A 174 22.32 -7.93 -22.13
C LEU A 174 23.25 -9.13 -22.11
N ASN A 175 23.55 -9.69 -20.94
CA ASN A 175 24.40 -10.88 -20.79
C ASN A 175 23.73 -12.15 -21.37
N ALA A 176 22.40 -12.27 -21.27
CA ALA A 176 21.64 -13.38 -21.86
C ALA A 176 21.63 -13.35 -23.40
N ARG A 177 21.68 -12.16 -24.00
CA ARG A 177 21.75 -11.98 -25.48
C ARG A 177 23.15 -12.20 -26.05
N SER A 178 24.17 -12.28 -25.22
CA SER A 178 25.57 -12.47 -25.63
C SER A 178 26.01 -13.93 -25.63
N LYS A 179 25.12 -14.85 -25.30
CA LYS A 179 25.30 -16.31 -25.38
C LYS A 179 24.47 -16.87 -26.53
#